data_7f3eec0fc1ce3ad0827c2a02c2c61c66
#
_entry.id   7f3eec0fc1ce3ad0827c2a02c2c61c66
#
_cell.length_a   1.000
_cell.length_b   1.000
_cell.length_c   1.000
_cell.angle_alpha   90.00
_cell.angle_beta   90.00
_cell.angle_gamma   90.00
#
_symmetry.space_group_name_H-M   'P 1'
#
loop_
_entity.id
_entity.type
_entity.pdbx_description
1 polymer ?
#
loop_
_entity_poly.entity_id
_entity_poly.type
_entity_poly.pdbx_seq_one_letter_code
_entity_poly.pdbx_strand_id
1 'polypeptide(L)'
;LRNHARAVEIVMRAAAVRYGRGAEDVERYGIAGLLHDADYEAWPEEHPRRVVAWLEERKEPELAHAIAAHYTGWGVPHESALDKALLACDELTGFVGACCHV
;
A
#
# COMPACT_ATOMS: atom_id res chain seq x y z
N LEU A 1 -13.57 1.86 -3.10
CA LEU A 1 -12.13 2.09 -2.93
C LEU A 1 -11.77 2.65 -1.56
N ARG A 2 -12.58 3.59 -1.06
CA ARG A 2 -12.31 4.19 0.24
C ARG A 2 -12.30 3.16 1.37
N ASN A 3 -13.27 2.24 1.35
CA ASN A 3 -13.34 1.20 2.37
C ASN A 3 -12.19 0.21 2.25
N HIS A 4 -11.78 -0.11 1.02
CA HIS A 4 -10.64 -0.99 0.80
C HIS A 4 -9.35 -0.33 1.30
N ALA A 5 -9.13 0.94 0.95
CA ALA A 5 -7.95 1.67 1.39
C ALA A 5 -7.86 1.73 2.92
N ARG A 6 -8.99 2.00 3.57
CA ARG A 6 -9.06 2.03 5.03
C ARG A 6 -8.78 0.67 5.64
N ALA A 7 -9.31 -0.40 5.04
CA ALA A 7 -9.06 -1.75 5.52
C ALA A 7 -7.59 -2.11 5.39
N VAL A 8 -6.96 -1.79 4.27
CA VAL A 8 -5.52 -2.04 4.09
C VAL A 8 -4.70 -1.21 5.08
N GLU A 9 -5.08 0.04 5.32
CA GLU A 9 -4.43 0.86 6.34
C GLU A 9 -4.44 0.19 7.71
N ILE A 10 -5.60 -0.30 8.13
CA ILE A 10 -5.74 -0.95 9.45
C ILE A 10 -4.86 -2.18 9.55
N VAL A 11 -4.88 -3.04 8.53
CA VAL A 11 -4.08 -4.26 8.52
C VAL A 11 -2.59 -3.94 8.47
N MET A 12 -2.20 -2.92 7.71
CA MET A 12 -0.80 -2.49 7.64
C MET A 12 -0.29 -1.97 8.97
N ARG A 13 -1.11 -1.18 9.68
CA ARG A 13 -0.72 -0.69 11.00
C ARG A 13 -0.58 -1.84 12.00
N ALA A 14 -1.45 -2.82 11.93
CA ALA A 14 -1.35 -4.01 12.79
C ALA A 14 -0.09 -4.81 12.48
N ALA A 15 0.25 -4.97 11.20
CA ALA A 15 1.48 -5.64 10.80
C ALA A 15 2.71 -4.91 11.32
N ALA A 16 2.71 -3.58 11.28
CA ALA A 16 3.83 -2.78 11.76
C ALA A 16 4.01 -2.90 13.27
N VAL A 17 2.91 -2.98 14.03
CA VAL A 17 2.98 -3.19 15.48
C VAL A 17 3.67 -4.52 15.80
N ARG A 18 3.34 -5.58 15.05
CA ARG A 18 3.89 -6.90 15.31
C ARG A 18 5.30 -7.08 14.77
N TYR A 19 5.60 -6.56 13.59
CA TYR A 19 6.86 -6.83 12.90
C TYR A 19 7.73 -5.61 12.65
N GLY A 20 7.22 -4.42 12.94
CA GLY A 20 7.93 -3.17 12.70
C GLY A 20 8.90 -2.82 13.80
N ARG A 21 9.55 -1.69 13.63
CA ARG A 21 10.62 -1.24 14.51
C ARG A 21 10.26 -0.05 15.40
N GLY A 22 8.98 0.33 15.44
CA GLY A 22 8.54 1.41 16.30
C GLY A 22 7.41 2.22 15.70
N ALA A 23 7.09 3.34 16.37
CA ALA A 23 5.95 4.18 16.00
C ALA A 23 6.06 4.74 14.59
N GLU A 24 7.28 5.03 14.12
CA GLU A 24 7.49 5.56 12.77
C GLU A 24 7.08 4.54 11.71
N ASP A 25 7.33 3.25 11.96
CA ASP A 25 6.92 2.19 11.04
C ASP A 25 5.41 2.05 11.00
N VAL A 26 4.73 2.18 12.14
CA VAL A 26 3.27 2.12 12.18
C VAL A 26 2.67 3.21 11.29
N GLU A 27 3.18 4.44 11.40
CA GLU A 27 2.73 5.54 10.56
C GLU A 27 3.03 5.29 9.09
N ARG A 28 4.24 4.89 8.78
CA ARG A 28 4.67 4.66 7.39
C ARG A 28 3.85 3.54 6.75
N TYR A 29 3.65 2.45 7.45
CA TYR A 29 2.85 1.32 6.96
C TYR A 29 1.40 1.72 6.75
N GLY A 30 0.83 2.48 7.70
CA GLY A 30 -0.54 2.96 7.58
C GLY A 30 -0.73 3.88 6.39
N ILE A 31 0.20 4.81 6.18
CA ILE A 31 0.14 5.74 5.05
C ILE A 31 0.26 4.98 3.72
N ALA A 32 1.16 4.00 3.65
CA ALA A 32 1.29 3.18 2.45
C ALA A 32 -0.02 2.47 2.12
N GLY A 33 -0.66 1.88 3.13
CA GLY A 33 -1.94 1.20 2.95
C GLY A 33 -3.04 2.15 2.50
N LEU A 34 -3.10 3.34 3.09
CA LEU A 34 -4.13 4.31 2.77
C LEU A 34 -3.96 4.87 1.35
N LEU A 35 -2.74 5.10 0.92
CA LEU A 35 -2.44 5.77 -0.35
C LEU A 35 -2.22 4.85 -1.54
N HIS A 36 -2.08 3.54 -1.33
CA HIS A 36 -1.64 2.65 -2.40
C HIS A 36 -2.53 2.69 -3.66
N ASP A 37 -3.81 2.96 -3.49
CA ASP A 37 -4.76 3.08 -4.61
C ASP A 37 -5.36 4.48 -4.73
N ALA A 38 -4.70 5.50 -4.17
CA ALA A 38 -5.28 6.85 -4.09
C ALA A 38 -5.61 7.44 -5.46
N ASP A 39 -4.86 7.09 -6.50
CA ASP A 39 -5.09 7.61 -7.85
C ASP A 39 -5.96 6.70 -8.72
N TYR A 40 -6.38 5.55 -8.22
CA TYR A 40 -7.08 4.56 -9.03
C TYR A 40 -8.44 5.06 -9.51
N GLU A 41 -9.20 5.70 -8.63
CA GLU A 41 -10.57 6.13 -8.95
C GLU A 41 -10.60 7.23 -10.01
N ALA A 42 -9.72 8.23 -9.88
CA ALA A 42 -9.68 9.37 -10.80
C ALA A 42 -8.90 9.06 -12.07
N TRP A 43 -7.84 8.27 -11.95
CA TRP A 43 -6.93 7.98 -13.08
C TRP A 43 -6.57 6.50 -13.12
N PRO A 44 -7.54 5.60 -13.37
CA PRO A 44 -7.27 4.16 -13.30
C PRO A 44 -6.21 3.68 -14.29
N GLU A 45 -6.11 4.33 -15.45
CA GLU A 45 -5.11 3.95 -16.46
C GLU A 45 -3.70 4.40 -16.10
N GLU A 46 -3.59 5.37 -15.18
CA GLU A 46 -2.30 5.90 -14.75
C GLU A 46 -1.88 5.36 -13.38
N HIS A 47 -2.76 4.60 -12.73
CA HIS A 47 -2.46 3.99 -11.44
C HIS A 47 -1.29 3.01 -11.57
N PRO A 48 -0.30 3.02 -10.68
CA PRO A 48 -0.11 3.93 -9.54
C PRO A 48 0.87 5.09 -9.84
N ARG A 49 1.03 5.45 -11.10
CA ARG A 49 2.02 6.45 -11.54
C ARG A 49 1.87 7.79 -10.84
N ARG A 50 0.63 8.25 -10.70
CA ARG A 50 0.40 9.58 -10.11
C ARG A 50 0.74 9.64 -8.64
N VAL A 51 0.32 8.66 -7.86
CA VAL A 51 0.62 8.66 -6.42
C VAL A 51 2.11 8.43 -6.18
N VAL A 52 2.75 7.60 -7.00
CA VAL A 52 4.19 7.37 -6.91
C VAL A 52 4.95 8.67 -7.20
N ALA A 53 4.59 9.38 -8.28
CA ALA A 53 5.23 10.65 -8.62
C ALA A 53 5.04 11.69 -7.52
N TRP A 54 3.84 11.76 -6.96
CA TRP A 54 3.51 12.67 -5.87
C TRP A 54 4.39 12.42 -4.64
N LEU A 55 4.60 11.16 -4.30
CA LEU A 55 5.46 10.79 -3.18
C LEU A 55 6.93 11.07 -3.45
N GLU A 56 7.39 10.84 -4.68
CA GLU A 56 8.76 11.15 -5.05
C GLU A 56 9.04 12.65 -4.96
N GLU A 57 8.10 13.48 -5.36
CA GLU A 57 8.23 14.93 -5.21
C GLU A 57 8.35 15.35 -3.74
N ARG A 58 7.73 14.61 -2.84
CA ARG A 58 7.78 14.89 -1.41
C ARG A 58 8.93 14.20 -0.70
N LYS A 59 9.83 13.58 -1.48
CA LYS A 59 11.03 12.91 -0.96
C LYS A 59 10.69 11.76 -0.01
N GLU A 60 9.70 10.96 -0.41
CA GLU A 60 9.29 9.76 0.31
C GLU A 60 9.59 8.52 -0.55
N PRO A 61 10.87 8.20 -0.79
CA PRO A 61 11.23 7.14 -1.73
C PRO A 61 10.81 5.75 -1.27
N GLU A 62 10.81 5.48 0.03
CA GLU A 62 10.40 4.17 0.53
C GLU A 62 8.92 3.92 0.31
N LEU A 63 8.09 4.92 0.55
CA LEU A 63 6.65 4.83 0.31
C LEU A 63 6.37 4.71 -1.19
N ALA A 64 7.04 5.52 -1.99
CA ALA A 64 6.88 5.48 -3.44
C ALA A 64 7.25 4.10 -3.99
N HIS A 65 8.37 3.53 -3.51
CA HIS A 65 8.82 2.21 -3.94
C HIS A 65 7.81 1.13 -3.56
N ALA A 66 7.30 1.15 -2.33
CA ALA A 66 6.34 0.16 -1.89
C ALA A 66 5.06 0.19 -2.72
N ILE A 67 4.57 1.38 -3.03
CA ILE A 67 3.37 1.53 -3.84
C ILE A 67 3.61 1.10 -5.28
N ALA A 68 4.77 1.46 -5.85
CA ALA A 68 5.14 1.01 -7.19
C ALA A 68 5.26 -0.52 -7.24
N ALA A 69 5.87 -1.12 -6.22
CA ALA A 69 6.10 -2.56 -6.16
C ALA A 69 4.80 -3.36 -6.01
N HIS A 70 3.78 -2.81 -5.33
CA HIS A 70 2.52 -3.54 -5.17
C HIS A 70 1.79 -3.71 -6.50
N TYR A 71 2.05 -2.84 -7.47
CA TYR A 71 1.47 -2.98 -8.81
C TYR A 71 2.36 -3.91 -9.63
N THR A 72 2.02 -5.18 -9.63
CA THR A 72 2.87 -6.21 -10.21
C THR A 72 3.10 -6.06 -11.71
N GLY A 73 2.21 -5.34 -12.42
CA GLY A 73 2.37 -5.07 -13.84
C GLY A 73 3.61 -4.25 -14.19
N TRP A 74 4.16 -3.51 -13.23
CA TRP A 74 5.38 -2.74 -13.46
C TRP A 74 6.65 -3.55 -13.25
N GLY A 75 6.57 -4.71 -12.61
CA GLY A 75 7.73 -5.55 -12.39
C GLY A 75 8.77 -5.00 -11.43
N VAL A 76 8.39 -4.06 -10.55
CA VAL A 76 9.29 -3.52 -9.53
C VAL A 76 9.51 -4.57 -8.45
N PRO A 77 10.77 -4.92 -8.11
CA PRO A 77 11.01 -5.97 -7.13
C PRO A 77 10.62 -5.58 -5.71
N HIS A 78 10.12 -6.57 -4.97
CA HIS A 78 9.74 -6.40 -3.57
C HIS A 78 10.98 -6.61 -2.71
N GLU A 79 11.60 -5.52 -2.26
CA GLU A 79 12.86 -5.56 -1.56
C GLU A 79 12.72 -5.30 -0.06
N SER A 80 12.01 -4.25 0.33
CA SER A 80 11.88 -3.89 1.74
C SER A 80 10.76 -4.67 2.43
N ALA A 81 10.79 -4.68 3.76
CA ALA A 81 9.70 -5.24 4.54
C ALA A 81 8.39 -4.51 4.24
N LEU A 82 8.44 -3.19 4.01
CA LEU A 82 7.27 -2.40 3.66
C LEU A 82 6.69 -2.84 2.32
N ASP A 83 7.55 -3.08 1.31
CA ASP A 83 7.10 -3.56 0.00
C ASP A 83 6.34 -4.87 0.13
N LYS A 84 6.91 -5.81 0.87
CA LYS A 84 6.33 -7.14 1.06
C LYS A 84 5.05 -7.09 1.87
N ALA A 85 5.01 -6.26 2.90
CA ALA A 85 3.84 -6.11 3.74
C ALA A 85 2.67 -5.52 2.97
N LEU A 86 2.92 -4.50 2.15
CA LEU A 86 1.85 -3.88 1.38
C LEU A 86 1.22 -4.85 0.39
N LEU A 87 2.04 -5.61 -0.33
CA LEU A 87 1.52 -6.60 -1.27
C LEU A 87 0.68 -7.66 -0.55
N ALA A 88 1.21 -8.21 0.54
CA ALA A 88 0.53 -9.27 1.28
C ALA A 88 -0.78 -8.77 1.91
N CYS A 89 -0.76 -7.60 2.52
CA CYS A 89 -1.94 -7.04 3.19
C CYS A 89 -3.02 -6.65 2.18
N ASP A 90 -2.63 -6.11 1.04
CA ASP A 90 -3.56 -5.74 -0.01
C ASP A 90 -4.26 -6.99 -0.56
N GLU A 91 -3.50 -8.03 -0.88
CA GLU A 91 -4.05 -9.28 -1.39
C GLU A 91 -4.95 -9.97 -0.37
N LEU A 92 -4.52 -10.03 0.89
CA LEU A 92 -5.31 -10.65 1.94
C LEU A 92 -6.61 -9.90 2.17
N THR A 93 -6.57 -8.58 2.22
CA THR A 93 -7.75 -7.74 2.43
C THR A 93 -8.74 -7.91 1.28
N GLY A 94 -8.24 -7.96 0.04
CA GLY A 94 -9.08 -8.21 -1.12
C GLY A 94 -9.75 -9.58 -1.07
N PHE A 95 -9.00 -10.59 -0.67
CA PHE A 95 -9.53 -11.95 -0.54
C PHE A 95 -10.63 -12.03 0.52
N VAL A 96 -10.39 -11.45 1.69
CA VAL A 96 -11.39 -11.44 2.78
C VAL A 96 -12.66 -10.71 2.33
N GLY A 97 -12.50 -9.57 1.66
CA GLY A 97 -13.63 -8.81 1.13
C GLY A 97 -14.45 -9.65 0.14
N ALA A 98 -13.79 -10.36 -0.75
CA ALA A 98 -14.48 -11.23 -1.71
C ALA A 98 -15.24 -12.35 -1.00
N CYS A 99 -14.65 -12.95 0.03
CA CYS A 99 -15.31 -14.00 0.82
C CYS A 99 -16.55 -13.47 1.55
N CYS A 100 -16.50 -12.23 2.00
CA CYS A 100 -17.64 -11.63 2.70
C CYS A 100 -18.83 -11.36 1.78
N HIS A 101 -18.63 -11.29 0.48
CA HIS A 101 -19.68 -11.07 -0.49
C HIS A 101 -20.31 -12.35 -1.02
N VAL A 102 -19.79 -13.48 -0.62
CA VAL A 102 -20.35 -14.78 -0.96
C VAL A 102 -21.35 -15.22 0.10
#